data_b96aa6316467dd161eb77389b22d5129
#
_entry.id   b96aa6316467dd161eb77389b22d5129
#
_cell.length_a   1.000
_cell.length_b   1.000
_cell.length_c   1.000
_cell.angle_alpha   90.00
_cell.angle_beta   90.00
_cell.angle_gamma   90.00
#
_symmetry.space_group_name_H-M   'P 1'
#
loop_
_entity.id
_entity.type
_entity.pdbx_description
1 polymer ?
#
loop_
_entity_poly.entity_id
_entity_poly.type
_entity_poly.pdbx_seq_one_letter_code
_entity_poly.pdbx_strand_id
1 'polypeptide(L)'
;MLMNEYEDFISTVSHELRTPLTSIRGFSQTMLASWDKLDDESKKKFLQIIVEQSNRLINLVENMLSVTKLHNTKDNLIFKEIQIKPIVEMIVSIVKSQYKDKSFKIDILSNIPAILVDKDKFQQIMTNLIENAAKYGDENSMIEVKANYLSDNVYIDVINRGIEIPKEDYEKIFTKFSRIDNPLTRKVQGSGLGLYITKNLVEKMDGEIFVKSDNGLTTFTVKFPAANIERQAREICKQ
;
A
#
# COMPACT_ATOMS: atom_id res chain seq x y z
N MET A 1 -21.76 0.68 -19.62
CA MET A 1 -21.14 0.94 -18.32
C MET A 1 -19.84 0.17 -18.14
N LEU A 2 -19.87 -1.16 -18.10
CA LEU A 2 -18.65 -2.01 -17.93
C LEU A 2 -17.58 -1.83 -19.03
N MET A 3 -17.95 -1.54 -20.26
CA MET A 3 -17.02 -1.36 -21.38
C MET A 3 -16.21 -0.07 -21.26
N ASN A 4 -16.82 1.02 -20.81
CA ASN A 4 -16.12 2.29 -20.55
C ASN A 4 -15.11 2.17 -19.41
N GLU A 5 -15.47 1.48 -18.32
CA GLU A 5 -14.55 1.28 -17.16
C GLU A 5 -13.31 0.47 -17.55
N TYR A 6 -13.46 -0.48 -18.47
CA TYR A 6 -12.34 -1.28 -18.97
C TYR A 6 -11.43 -0.48 -19.90
N GLU A 7 -11.99 0.33 -20.79
CA GLU A 7 -11.24 1.23 -21.68
C GLU A 7 -10.48 2.28 -20.89
N ASP A 8 -11.10 2.89 -19.90
CA ASP A 8 -10.46 3.85 -18.99
C ASP A 8 -9.32 3.19 -18.19
N PHE A 9 -9.53 1.94 -17.74
CA PHE A 9 -8.50 1.14 -17.07
C PHE A 9 -7.28 0.95 -17.98
N ILE A 10 -7.46 0.45 -19.21
CA ILE A 10 -6.37 0.21 -20.16
C ILE A 10 -5.65 1.51 -20.55
N SER A 11 -6.39 2.59 -20.75
CA SER A 11 -5.83 3.90 -21.07
C SER A 11 -4.94 4.42 -19.94
N THR A 12 -5.41 4.34 -18.70
CA THR A 12 -4.66 4.76 -17.51
C THR A 12 -3.41 3.90 -17.31
N VAL A 13 -3.54 2.58 -17.44
CA VAL A 13 -2.42 1.63 -17.41
C VAL A 13 -1.35 1.99 -18.43
N SER A 14 -1.76 2.22 -19.68
CA SER A 14 -0.84 2.57 -20.76
C SER A 14 -0.08 3.85 -20.47
N HIS A 15 -0.74 4.84 -19.89
CA HIS A 15 -0.12 6.10 -19.50
C HIS A 15 0.88 5.92 -18.35
N GLU A 16 0.49 5.19 -17.29
CA GLU A 16 1.33 4.94 -16.11
C GLU A 16 2.56 4.06 -16.44
N LEU A 17 2.48 3.18 -17.44
CA LEU A 17 3.63 2.40 -17.95
C LEU A 17 4.55 3.26 -18.83
N ARG A 18 3.99 4.14 -19.66
CA ARG A 18 4.77 4.93 -20.63
C ARG A 18 5.73 5.89 -19.95
N THR A 19 5.34 6.53 -18.87
CA THR A 19 6.14 7.53 -18.15
C THR A 19 7.48 6.97 -17.65
N PRO A 20 7.53 5.89 -16.83
CA PRO A 20 8.79 5.31 -16.37
C PRO A 20 9.61 4.72 -17.54
N LEU A 21 8.98 4.10 -18.54
CA LEU A 21 9.68 3.58 -19.71
C LEU A 21 10.38 4.69 -20.51
N THR A 22 9.71 5.83 -20.68
CA THR A 22 10.31 7.00 -21.35
C THR A 22 11.49 7.53 -20.57
N SER A 23 11.41 7.58 -19.25
CA SER A 23 12.50 8.01 -18.38
C SER A 23 13.71 7.05 -18.46
N ILE A 24 13.47 5.73 -18.32
CA ILE A 24 14.52 4.71 -18.45
C ILE A 24 15.22 4.85 -19.79
N ARG A 25 14.46 4.92 -20.90
CA ARG A 25 15.01 5.07 -22.25
C ARG A 25 15.82 6.36 -22.39
N GLY A 26 15.30 7.48 -21.92
CA GLY A 26 15.96 8.78 -22.01
C GLY A 26 17.31 8.82 -21.30
N PHE A 27 17.36 8.38 -20.03
CA PHE A 27 18.61 8.34 -19.27
C PHE A 27 19.60 7.32 -19.86
N SER A 28 19.13 6.16 -20.31
CA SER A 28 20.00 5.17 -20.98
C SER A 28 20.59 5.73 -22.27
N GLN A 29 19.80 6.41 -23.11
CA GLN A 29 20.27 7.03 -24.35
C GLN A 29 21.28 8.16 -24.07
N THR A 30 21.00 9.00 -23.06
CA THR A 30 21.92 10.07 -22.65
C THR A 30 23.25 9.51 -22.18
N MET A 31 23.23 8.44 -21.38
CA MET A 31 24.46 7.76 -20.94
C MET A 31 25.25 7.20 -22.12
N LEU A 32 24.59 6.51 -23.05
CA LEU A 32 25.24 5.95 -24.23
C LEU A 32 25.86 7.04 -25.14
N ALA A 33 25.14 8.14 -25.34
CA ALA A 33 25.57 9.22 -26.22
C ALA A 33 26.69 10.11 -25.63
N SER A 34 26.78 10.16 -24.30
CA SER A 34 27.66 11.12 -23.61
C SER A 34 28.56 10.48 -22.55
N TRP A 35 28.78 9.17 -22.60
CA TRP A 35 29.50 8.40 -21.57
C TRP A 35 30.84 9.01 -21.15
N ASP A 36 31.64 9.41 -22.11
CA ASP A 36 32.99 9.97 -21.87
C ASP A 36 32.96 11.44 -21.39
N LYS A 37 31.78 12.10 -21.53
CA LYS A 37 31.59 13.51 -21.12
C LYS A 37 30.94 13.62 -19.74
N LEU A 38 30.38 12.57 -19.25
CA LEU A 38 29.72 12.53 -17.94
C LEU A 38 30.74 12.20 -16.84
N ASP A 39 30.68 12.94 -15.75
CA ASP A 39 31.39 12.58 -14.52
C ASP A 39 30.73 11.35 -13.85
N ASP A 40 31.47 10.71 -12.94
CA ASP A 40 31.02 9.49 -12.28
C ASP A 40 29.82 9.71 -11.38
N GLU A 41 29.64 10.91 -10.82
CA GLU A 41 28.48 11.26 -10.01
C GLU A 41 27.22 11.32 -10.88
N SER A 42 27.28 11.97 -12.03
CA SER A 42 26.19 12.03 -13.02
C SER A 42 25.84 10.63 -13.55
N LYS A 43 26.83 9.80 -13.86
CA LYS A 43 26.61 8.40 -14.27
C LYS A 43 25.86 7.62 -13.20
N LYS A 44 26.33 7.72 -11.95
CA LYS A 44 25.70 7.05 -10.80
C LYS A 44 24.26 7.52 -10.60
N LYS A 45 24.01 8.82 -10.69
CA LYS A 45 22.68 9.42 -10.58
C LYS A 45 21.73 8.91 -11.67
N PHE A 46 22.17 8.83 -12.92
CA PHE A 46 21.35 8.33 -14.01
C PHE A 46 21.04 6.84 -13.84
N LEU A 47 22.00 6.03 -13.43
CA LEU A 47 21.77 4.62 -13.09
C LEU A 47 20.78 4.46 -11.95
N GLN A 48 20.86 5.29 -10.89
CA GLN A 48 19.90 5.30 -9.79
C GLN A 48 18.49 5.58 -10.30
N ILE A 49 18.30 6.58 -11.15
CA ILE A 49 16.99 6.89 -11.74
C ILE A 49 16.46 5.72 -12.57
N ILE A 50 17.32 5.08 -13.38
CA ILE A 50 16.92 3.90 -14.16
C ILE A 50 16.43 2.76 -13.24
N VAL A 51 17.16 2.47 -12.18
CA VAL A 51 16.77 1.45 -11.19
C VAL A 51 15.45 1.80 -10.50
N GLU A 52 15.29 3.05 -10.06
CA GLU A 52 14.04 3.52 -9.43
C GLU A 52 12.84 3.39 -10.37
N GLN A 53 12.98 3.80 -11.63
CA GLN A 53 11.89 3.68 -12.60
C GLN A 53 11.59 2.22 -12.98
N SER A 54 12.61 1.36 -12.99
CA SER A 54 12.43 -0.08 -13.21
C SER A 54 11.67 -0.74 -12.05
N ASN A 55 12.02 -0.43 -10.81
CA ASN A 55 11.30 -0.91 -9.63
C ASN A 55 9.84 -0.41 -9.62
N ARG A 56 9.62 0.85 -10.04
CA ARG A 56 8.26 1.38 -10.21
C ARG A 56 7.43 0.57 -11.20
N LEU A 57 8.03 0.18 -12.36
CA LEU A 57 7.35 -0.66 -13.35
C LEU A 57 7.01 -2.04 -12.80
N ILE A 58 7.94 -2.67 -12.08
CA ILE A 58 7.70 -3.97 -11.45
C ILE A 58 6.50 -3.88 -10.50
N ASN A 59 6.49 -2.91 -9.58
CA ASN A 59 5.39 -2.71 -8.65
C ASN A 59 4.05 -2.43 -9.35
N LEU A 60 4.06 -1.69 -10.46
CA LEU A 60 2.85 -1.41 -11.23
C LEU A 60 2.29 -2.69 -11.86
N VAL A 61 3.15 -3.52 -12.47
CA VAL A 61 2.76 -4.81 -13.06
C VAL A 61 2.22 -5.77 -11.98
N GLU A 62 2.88 -5.87 -10.83
CA GLU A 62 2.43 -6.71 -9.71
C GLU A 62 1.06 -6.26 -9.17
N ASN A 63 0.85 -4.95 -9.06
CA ASN A 63 -0.45 -4.40 -8.67
C ASN A 63 -1.55 -4.72 -9.70
N MET A 64 -1.25 -4.65 -11.00
CA MET A 64 -2.19 -5.04 -12.05
C MET A 64 -2.54 -6.52 -12.01
N LEU A 65 -1.54 -7.38 -11.85
CA LEU A 65 -1.75 -8.81 -11.66
C LEU A 65 -2.60 -9.09 -10.40
N SER A 66 -2.38 -8.33 -9.33
CA SER A 66 -3.20 -8.42 -8.11
C SER A 66 -4.65 -8.02 -8.39
N VAL A 67 -4.90 -6.92 -9.12
CA VAL A 67 -6.25 -6.48 -9.49
C VAL A 67 -6.96 -7.55 -10.36
N THR A 68 -6.28 -8.13 -11.34
CA THR A 68 -6.87 -9.18 -12.17
C THR A 68 -7.21 -10.45 -11.38
N LYS A 69 -6.37 -10.83 -10.42
CA LYS A 69 -6.64 -11.95 -9.51
C LYS A 69 -7.80 -11.66 -8.56
N LEU A 70 -7.97 -10.42 -8.11
CA LEU A 70 -9.09 -10.04 -7.24
C LEU A 70 -10.47 -10.29 -7.89
N HIS A 71 -10.58 -10.20 -9.22
CA HIS A 71 -11.81 -10.48 -9.95
C HIS A 71 -12.08 -11.99 -10.16
N ASN A 72 -11.07 -12.83 -10.04
CA ASN A 72 -11.25 -14.27 -10.11
C ASN A 72 -11.75 -14.79 -8.77
N THR A 73 -12.95 -15.35 -8.75
CA THR A 73 -13.70 -15.83 -7.57
C THR A 73 -13.04 -17.02 -6.85
N LYS A 74 -11.85 -17.46 -7.27
CA LYS A 74 -11.15 -18.64 -6.73
C LYS A 74 -9.76 -18.33 -6.22
N ASP A 75 -9.50 -17.12 -5.68
CA ASP A 75 -8.31 -16.96 -4.87
C ASP A 75 -8.50 -17.80 -3.60
N ASN A 76 -7.81 -18.93 -3.55
CA ASN A 76 -7.75 -19.78 -2.37
C ASN A 76 -6.96 -19.03 -1.28
N LEU A 77 -7.66 -18.20 -0.49
CA LEU A 77 -7.09 -17.60 0.70
C LEU A 77 -6.78 -18.71 1.71
N ILE A 78 -5.59 -18.72 2.24
CA ILE A 78 -5.16 -19.68 3.26
C ILE A 78 -5.29 -19.02 4.62
N PHE A 79 -6.48 -19.14 5.22
CA PHE A 79 -6.74 -18.58 6.53
C PHE A 79 -5.93 -19.29 7.62
N LYS A 80 -5.22 -18.51 8.42
CA LYS A 80 -4.47 -18.96 9.60
C LYS A 80 -4.63 -17.96 10.72
N GLU A 81 -4.57 -18.45 11.95
CA GLU A 81 -4.41 -17.56 13.09
C GLU A 81 -3.04 -16.92 13.07
N ILE A 82 -3.02 -15.60 13.10
CA ILE A 82 -1.79 -14.83 13.13
C ILE A 82 -1.77 -13.84 14.30
N GLN A 83 -0.61 -13.71 14.92
CA GLN A 83 -0.32 -12.61 15.82
C GLN A 83 0.14 -11.42 14.98
N ILE A 84 -0.53 -10.27 15.15
CA ILE A 84 -0.29 -9.09 14.30
C ILE A 84 1.05 -8.40 14.61
N LYS A 85 1.46 -8.35 15.88
CA LYS A 85 2.62 -7.58 16.33
C LYS A 85 3.92 -7.98 15.64
N PRO A 86 4.32 -9.27 15.57
CA PRO A 86 5.57 -9.66 14.89
C PRO A 86 5.60 -9.29 13.40
N ILE A 87 4.42 -9.34 12.75
CA ILE A 87 4.31 -9.01 11.33
C ILE A 87 4.48 -7.50 11.13
N VAL A 88 3.83 -6.69 11.96
CA VAL A 88 3.96 -5.24 11.92
C VAL A 88 5.40 -4.80 12.23
N GLU A 89 6.05 -5.39 13.23
CA GLU A 89 7.44 -5.10 13.57
C GLU A 89 8.39 -5.39 12.40
N MET A 90 8.20 -6.53 11.71
CA MET A 90 8.96 -6.89 10.52
C MET A 90 8.76 -5.85 9.40
N ILE A 91 7.51 -5.49 9.09
CA ILE A 91 7.19 -4.53 8.02
C ILE A 91 7.76 -3.14 8.34
N VAL A 92 7.57 -2.66 9.57
CA VAL A 92 8.12 -1.38 10.03
C VAL A 92 9.64 -1.36 9.90
N SER A 93 10.33 -2.46 10.23
CA SER A 93 11.79 -2.55 10.06
C SER A 93 12.21 -2.38 8.60
N ILE A 94 11.49 -2.99 7.65
CA ILE A 94 11.76 -2.87 6.21
C ILE A 94 11.50 -1.43 5.74
N VAL A 95 10.32 -0.87 6.04
CA VAL A 95 9.93 0.48 5.58
C VAL A 95 10.85 1.55 6.19
N LYS A 96 11.23 1.42 7.46
CA LYS A 96 12.19 2.32 8.12
C LYS A 96 13.55 2.37 7.43
N SER A 97 14.00 1.27 6.84
CA SER A 97 15.28 1.25 6.10
C SER A 97 15.22 2.09 4.81
N GLN A 98 14.03 2.23 4.22
CA GLN A 98 13.80 2.99 2.98
C GLN A 98 13.49 4.47 3.26
N TYR A 99 12.81 4.78 4.36
CA TYR A 99 12.38 6.14 4.74
C TYR A 99 13.13 6.60 6.01
N LYS A 100 14.40 6.97 5.80
CA LYS A 100 15.33 7.34 6.91
C LYS A 100 14.97 8.64 7.61
N ASP A 101 14.18 9.48 6.96
CA ASP A 101 13.65 10.74 7.48
C ASP A 101 12.40 10.55 8.36
N LYS A 102 11.87 9.34 8.46
CA LYS A 102 10.69 9.03 9.27
C LYS A 102 11.05 8.32 10.56
N SER A 103 10.32 8.64 11.61
CA SER A 103 10.31 7.87 12.86
C SER A 103 9.09 6.95 12.90
N PHE A 104 9.23 5.79 13.56
CA PHE A 104 8.16 4.80 13.65
C PHE A 104 7.93 4.41 15.11
N LYS A 105 6.67 4.36 15.50
CA LYS A 105 6.23 3.88 16.80
C LYS A 105 5.22 2.76 16.64
N ILE A 106 5.40 1.66 17.37
CA ILE A 106 4.48 0.52 17.41
C ILE A 106 3.89 0.47 18.82
N ASP A 107 2.57 0.63 18.89
CA ASP A 107 1.81 0.60 20.14
C ASP A 107 0.78 -0.54 20.07
N ILE A 108 1.29 -1.76 20.11
CA ILE A 108 0.52 -3.00 20.05
C ILE A 108 0.79 -3.79 21.32
N LEU A 109 -0.23 -3.89 22.18
CA LEU A 109 -0.13 -4.65 23.42
C LEU A 109 0.02 -6.16 23.11
N SER A 110 0.72 -6.87 23.99
CA SER A 110 0.97 -8.32 23.83
C SER A 110 -0.29 -9.18 24.01
N ASN A 111 -1.35 -8.64 24.61
CA ASN A 111 -2.62 -9.32 24.86
C ASN A 111 -3.66 -9.10 23.76
N ILE A 112 -3.31 -8.48 22.64
CA ILE A 112 -4.20 -8.38 21.48
C ILE A 112 -4.44 -9.80 20.93
N PRO A 113 -5.71 -10.22 20.76
CA PRO A 113 -6.03 -11.55 20.21
C PRO A 113 -5.44 -11.75 18.81
N ALA A 114 -5.22 -13.01 18.45
CA ALA A 114 -4.93 -13.37 17.06
C ALA A 114 -6.11 -13.03 16.15
N ILE A 115 -5.84 -12.82 14.88
CA ILE A 115 -6.86 -12.70 13.83
C ILE A 115 -6.76 -13.88 12.87
N LEU A 116 -7.89 -14.27 12.26
CA LEU A 116 -7.95 -15.37 11.28
C LEU A 116 -7.96 -14.79 9.87
N VAL A 117 -6.80 -14.77 9.22
CA VAL A 117 -6.58 -14.17 7.89
C VAL A 117 -5.51 -14.92 7.10
N ASP A 118 -5.43 -14.65 5.81
CA ASP A 118 -4.27 -15.06 5.00
C ASP A 118 -3.07 -14.15 5.36
N LYS A 119 -2.00 -14.78 5.84
CA LYS A 119 -0.80 -14.09 6.34
C LYS A 119 -0.14 -13.20 5.27
N ASP A 120 -0.01 -13.70 4.04
CA ASP A 120 0.68 -12.99 2.97
C ASP A 120 -0.15 -11.79 2.51
N LYS A 121 -1.47 -11.94 2.47
CA LYS A 121 -2.40 -10.85 2.16
C LYS A 121 -2.45 -9.81 3.28
N PHE A 122 -2.40 -10.22 4.52
CA PHE A 122 -2.29 -9.31 5.65
C PHE A 122 -0.97 -8.51 5.61
N GLN A 123 0.15 -9.17 5.30
CA GLN A 123 1.43 -8.48 5.08
C GLN A 123 1.33 -7.45 3.96
N GLN A 124 0.70 -7.79 2.83
CA GLN A 124 0.49 -6.88 1.70
C GLN A 124 -0.34 -5.66 2.10
N ILE A 125 -1.43 -5.85 2.86
CA ILE A 125 -2.27 -4.77 3.41
C ILE A 125 -1.43 -3.82 4.27
N MET A 126 -0.74 -4.36 5.28
CA MET A 126 0.01 -3.54 6.24
C MET A 126 1.19 -2.84 5.59
N THR A 127 1.90 -3.49 4.67
CA THR A 127 2.99 -2.87 3.90
C THR A 127 2.46 -1.67 3.12
N ASN A 128 1.35 -1.83 2.40
CA ASN A 128 0.77 -0.73 1.62
C ASN A 128 0.35 0.45 2.50
N LEU A 129 -0.29 0.19 3.65
CA LEU A 129 -0.74 1.26 4.55
C LEU A 129 0.44 1.98 5.21
N ILE A 130 1.46 1.26 5.68
CA ILE A 130 2.64 1.83 6.33
C ILE A 130 3.51 2.59 5.32
N GLU A 131 3.68 2.07 4.10
CA GLU A 131 4.36 2.82 3.02
C GLU A 131 3.59 4.07 2.60
N ASN A 132 2.26 4.02 2.52
CA ASN A 132 1.45 5.20 2.23
C ASN A 132 1.62 6.26 3.33
N ALA A 133 1.61 5.86 4.59
CA ALA A 133 1.88 6.77 5.72
C ALA A 133 3.26 7.41 5.61
N ALA A 134 4.29 6.66 5.17
CA ALA A 134 5.63 7.19 4.96
C ALA A 134 5.72 8.13 3.75
N LYS A 135 5.06 7.80 2.65
CA LYS A 135 5.06 8.58 1.40
C LYS A 135 4.33 9.92 1.52
N TYR A 136 3.20 9.93 2.22
CA TYR A 136 2.31 11.11 2.34
C TYR A 136 2.46 11.85 3.67
N GLY A 137 3.28 11.30 4.58
CA GLY A 137 3.63 11.98 5.83
C GLY A 137 4.61 13.14 5.61
N ASP A 138 4.51 14.16 6.47
CA ASP A 138 5.43 15.29 6.49
C ASP A 138 6.87 14.83 6.74
N GLU A 139 7.85 15.61 6.29
CA GLU A 139 9.27 15.36 6.59
C GLU A 139 9.50 15.30 8.11
N ASN A 140 10.33 14.37 8.54
CA ASN A 140 10.66 14.12 9.95
C ASN A 140 9.44 13.80 10.83
N SER A 141 8.30 13.41 10.25
CA SER A 141 7.11 13.04 11.00
C SER A 141 7.23 11.62 11.59
N MET A 142 6.39 11.37 12.60
CA MET A 142 6.26 10.04 13.20
C MET A 142 5.08 9.30 12.57
N ILE A 143 5.32 8.06 12.20
CA ILE A 143 4.29 7.11 11.79
C ILE A 143 4.02 6.18 12.97
N GLU A 144 2.76 6.11 13.40
CA GLU A 144 2.38 5.28 14.53
C GLU A 144 1.46 4.14 14.07
N VAL A 145 1.76 2.91 14.49
CA VAL A 145 0.90 1.75 14.29
C VAL A 145 0.38 1.30 15.63
N LYS A 146 -0.94 1.38 15.82
CA LYS A 146 -1.64 0.97 17.04
C LYS A 146 -2.52 -0.23 16.78
N ALA A 147 -2.80 -1.03 17.81
CA ALA A 147 -3.86 -2.00 17.74
C ALA A 147 -4.67 -2.03 19.04
N ASN A 148 -5.98 -2.16 18.88
CA ASN A 148 -6.95 -2.25 19.96
C ASN A 148 -7.88 -3.43 19.73
N TYR A 149 -8.37 -4.01 20.82
CA TYR A 149 -9.40 -5.07 20.79
C TYR A 149 -10.67 -4.55 21.41
N LEU A 150 -11.76 -4.58 20.67
CA LEU A 150 -13.08 -4.12 21.11
C LEU A 150 -14.19 -4.91 20.43
N SER A 151 -15.15 -5.40 21.21
CA SER A 151 -16.34 -6.09 20.70
C SER A 151 -16.02 -7.19 19.68
N ASP A 152 -15.13 -8.11 20.09
CA ASP A 152 -14.67 -9.26 19.30
C ASP A 152 -13.96 -8.91 17.99
N ASN A 153 -13.51 -7.68 17.85
CA ASN A 153 -12.75 -7.22 16.70
C ASN A 153 -11.39 -6.62 17.10
N VAL A 154 -10.40 -6.85 16.27
CA VAL A 154 -9.10 -6.21 16.35
C VAL A 154 -9.07 -5.06 15.36
N TYR A 155 -8.82 -3.86 15.85
CA TYR A 155 -8.65 -2.64 15.07
C TYR A 155 -7.16 -2.32 14.99
N ILE A 156 -6.65 -2.07 13.79
CA ILE A 156 -5.26 -1.72 13.56
C ILE A 156 -5.24 -0.37 12.85
N ASP A 157 -4.68 0.62 13.53
CA ASP A 157 -4.58 2.00 13.05
C ASP A 157 -3.16 2.26 12.55
N VAL A 158 -3.05 2.80 11.33
CA VAL A 158 -1.82 3.37 10.79
C VAL A 158 -2.02 4.88 10.72
N ILE A 159 -1.23 5.62 11.48
CA ILE A 159 -1.42 7.03 11.73
C ILE A 159 -0.19 7.79 11.25
N ASN A 160 -0.40 8.85 10.47
CA ASN A 160 0.64 9.77 10.07
C ASN A 160 0.16 11.22 10.11
N ARG A 161 1.09 12.15 10.30
CA ARG A 161 0.86 13.57 10.06
C ARG A 161 1.35 13.91 8.66
N GLY A 162 0.52 14.66 7.89
CA GLY A 162 0.88 15.03 6.53
C GLY A 162 -0.30 15.57 5.74
N ILE A 163 -0.34 15.26 4.45
CA ILE A 163 -1.37 15.75 3.53
C ILE A 163 -2.74 15.25 3.98
N GLU A 164 -3.66 16.21 4.17
CA GLU A 164 -5.04 15.91 4.58
C GLU A 164 -5.86 15.37 3.42
N ILE A 165 -6.70 14.39 3.71
CA ILE A 165 -7.66 13.82 2.77
C ILE A 165 -9.00 14.51 3.00
N PRO A 166 -9.55 15.22 2.00
CA PRO A 166 -10.89 15.80 2.10
C PRO A 166 -11.95 14.72 2.35
N LYS A 167 -12.96 15.03 3.15
CA LYS A 167 -14.03 14.06 3.50
C LYS A 167 -14.77 13.51 2.29
N GLU A 168 -14.95 14.32 1.26
CA GLU A 168 -15.54 13.95 -0.02
C GLU A 168 -14.73 12.92 -0.80
N ASP A 169 -13.43 12.78 -0.50
CA ASP A 169 -12.56 11.82 -1.17
C ASP A 169 -12.40 10.49 -0.39
N TYR A 170 -12.97 10.34 0.82
CA TYR A 170 -12.81 9.13 1.66
C TYR A 170 -13.21 7.84 0.96
N GLU A 171 -14.31 7.83 0.22
CA GLU A 171 -14.71 6.66 -0.57
C GLU A 171 -13.89 6.54 -1.86
N LYS A 172 -13.56 7.67 -2.45
CA LYS A 172 -12.90 7.75 -3.75
C LYS A 172 -11.46 7.25 -3.71
N ILE A 173 -10.72 7.45 -2.61
CA ILE A 173 -9.34 6.99 -2.49
C ILE A 173 -9.20 5.47 -2.56
N PHE A 174 -10.28 4.71 -2.35
CA PHE A 174 -10.34 3.25 -2.48
C PHE A 174 -10.76 2.78 -3.87
N THR A 175 -10.97 3.68 -4.83
CA THR A 175 -11.26 3.30 -6.22
C THR A 175 -9.99 3.12 -7.04
N LYS A 176 -10.10 2.40 -8.17
CA LYS A 176 -8.95 2.13 -9.05
C LYS A 176 -8.35 3.43 -9.57
N PHE A 177 -7.01 3.56 -9.51
CA PHE A 177 -6.22 4.70 -9.99
C PHE A 177 -6.57 6.04 -9.32
N SER A 178 -7.28 6.00 -8.21
CA SER A 178 -7.63 7.22 -7.50
C SER A 178 -6.38 7.87 -6.91
N ARG A 179 -6.28 9.16 -7.12
CA ARG A 179 -5.29 10.04 -6.52
C ARG A 179 -5.97 11.35 -6.14
N ILE A 180 -5.64 11.89 -4.97
CA ILE A 180 -6.13 13.20 -4.57
C ILE A 180 -5.43 14.23 -5.45
N ASP A 181 -6.21 15.08 -6.14
CA ASP A 181 -5.65 16.12 -7.00
C ASP A 181 -5.20 17.32 -6.16
N ASN A 182 -3.98 17.19 -5.61
CA ASN A 182 -3.33 18.23 -4.83
C ASN A 182 -1.90 18.42 -5.38
N PRO A 183 -1.42 19.68 -5.54
CA PRO A 183 -0.04 19.94 -6.00
C PRO A 183 1.04 19.20 -5.20
N LEU A 184 0.82 18.96 -3.92
CA LEU A 184 1.75 18.22 -3.05
C LEU A 184 1.73 16.73 -3.35
N THR A 185 0.56 16.13 -3.65
CA THR A 185 0.45 14.70 -3.98
C THR A 185 0.97 14.38 -5.37
N ARG A 186 0.98 15.36 -6.30
CA ARG A 186 1.54 15.17 -7.65
C ARG A 186 3.02 14.79 -7.64
N LYS A 187 3.78 15.24 -6.63
CA LYS A 187 5.19 14.89 -6.45
C LYS A 187 5.38 13.48 -5.90
N VAL A 188 4.38 12.94 -5.22
CA VAL A 188 4.45 11.60 -4.61
C VAL A 188 4.11 10.57 -5.68
N GLN A 189 5.04 9.67 -5.94
CA GLN A 189 4.85 8.61 -6.92
C GLN A 189 3.94 7.49 -6.39
N GLY A 190 2.95 7.09 -7.18
CA GLY A 190 2.05 5.98 -6.82
C GLY A 190 1.13 5.60 -7.97
N SER A 191 0.76 4.32 -8.07
CA SER A 191 -0.12 3.79 -9.12
C SER A 191 -1.61 4.08 -8.89
N GLY A 192 -2.00 4.53 -7.69
CA GLY A 192 -3.42 4.65 -7.32
C GLY A 192 -4.16 3.31 -7.19
N LEU A 193 -3.45 2.18 -7.20
CA LEU A 193 -4.03 0.84 -7.06
C LEU A 193 -3.89 0.26 -5.64
N GLY A 194 -2.94 0.76 -4.85
CA GLY A 194 -2.62 0.17 -3.55
C GLY A 194 -3.82 0.13 -2.60
N LEU A 195 -4.50 1.26 -2.36
CA LEU A 195 -5.66 1.31 -1.47
C LEU A 195 -6.86 0.52 -2.00
N TYR A 196 -7.07 0.49 -3.32
CA TYR A 196 -8.08 -0.36 -3.94
C TYR A 196 -7.81 -1.84 -3.66
N ILE A 197 -6.57 -2.30 -3.86
CA ILE A 197 -6.15 -3.67 -3.54
C ILE A 197 -6.33 -3.95 -2.06
N THR A 198 -5.89 -3.03 -1.19
CA THR A 198 -6.02 -3.15 0.26
C THR A 198 -7.48 -3.34 0.68
N LYS A 199 -8.40 -2.50 0.20
CA LYS A 199 -9.83 -2.61 0.51
C LYS A 199 -10.38 -3.98 0.10
N ASN A 200 -10.12 -4.41 -1.13
CA ASN A 200 -10.61 -5.71 -1.61
C ASN A 200 -10.04 -6.90 -0.80
N LEU A 201 -8.75 -6.85 -0.43
CA LEU A 201 -8.13 -7.90 0.38
C LEU A 201 -8.72 -7.94 1.80
N VAL A 202 -8.95 -6.77 2.41
CA VAL A 202 -9.58 -6.65 3.71
C VAL A 202 -10.99 -7.24 3.68
N GLU A 203 -11.82 -6.84 2.71
CA GLU A 203 -13.19 -7.32 2.52
C GLU A 203 -13.25 -8.84 2.24
N LYS A 204 -12.33 -9.39 1.43
CA LYS A 204 -12.22 -10.84 1.19
C LYS A 204 -11.86 -11.65 2.43
N MET A 205 -11.30 -11.02 3.44
CA MET A 205 -10.97 -11.63 4.73
C MET A 205 -11.96 -11.23 5.84
N ASP A 206 -13.19 -10.85 5.46
CA ASP A 206 -14.28 -10.45 6.37
C ASP A 206 -13.92 -9.25 7.27
N GLY A 207 -13.00 -8.42 6.82
CA GLY A 207 -12.59 -7.19 7.50
C GLY A 207 -13.27 -5.96 6.92
N GLU A 208 -12.98 -4.83 7.52
CA GLU A 208 -13.42 -3.50 7.07
C GLU A 208 -12.24 -2.53 7.11
N ILE A 209 -12.21 -1.55 6.18
CA ILE A 209 -11.20 -0.49 6.18
C ILE A 209 -11.87 0.87 6.23
N PHE A 210 -11.30 1.77 7.04
CA PHE A 210 -11.78 3.13 7.23
C PHE A 210 -10.63 4.12 7.08
N VAL A 211 -10.98 5.37 6.79
CA VAL A 211 -10.04 6.49 6.82
C VAL A 211 -10.66 7.65 7.59
N LYS A 212 -9.85 8.33 8.37
CA LYS A 212 -10.18 9.61 8.98
C LYS A 212 -8.98 10.53 8.81
N SER A 213 -9.22 11.73 8.30
CA SER A 213 -8.19 12.76 8.17
C SER A 213 -8.74 14.07 8.71
N ASP A 214 -8.03 14.65 9.66
CA ASP A 214 -8.42 15.89 10.33
C ASP A 214 -7.18 16.57 10.96
N ASN A 215 -7.09 17.88 10.83
CA ASN A 215 -6.00 18.70 11.41
C ASN A 215 -4.59 18.20 11.00
N GLY A 216 -4.44 17.74 9.74
CA GLY A 216 -3.18 17.21 9.21
C GLY A 216 -2.82 15.82 9.76
N LEU A 217 -3.70 15.16 10.51
CA LEU A 217 -3.52 13.80 11.00
C LEU A 217 -4.40 12.85 10.20
N THR A 218 -3.80 11.90 9.50
CA THR A 218 -4.51 10.87 8.75
C THR A 218 -4.37 9.53 9.46
N THR A 219 -5.49 8.83 9.65
CA THR A 219 -5.56 7.49 10.24
C THR A 219 -6.27 6.56 9.28
N PHE A 220 -5.57 5.52 8.86
CA PHE A 220 -6.19 4.35 8.20
C PHE A 220 -6.40 3.27 9.24
N THR A 221 -7.63 2.82 9.38
CA THR A 221 -8.01 1.74 10.31
C THR A 221 -8.44 0.52 9.53
N VAL A 222 -7.81 -0.64 9.77
CA VAL A 222 -8.34 -1.94 9.34
C VAL A 222 -8.89 -2.69 10.54
N LYS A 223 -10.07 -3.26 10.35
CA LYS A 223 -10.78 -4.03 11.37
C LYS A 223 -10.87 -5.47 10.90
N PHE A 224 -10.48 -6.41 11.76
CA PHE A 224 -10.68 -7.84 11.56
C PHE A 224 -11.34 -8.46 12.78
N PRO A 225 -12.21 -9.45 12.61
CA PRO A 225 -12.69 -10.22 13.72
C PRO A 225 -11.54 -10.96 14.41
N ALA A 226 -11.57 -11.00 15.74
CA ALA A 226 -10.65 -11.82 16.51
C ALA A 226 -10.85 -13.31 16.19
N ALA A 227 -9.74 -14.06 16.16
CA ALA A 227 -9.82 -15.51 16.06
C ALA A 227 -10.49 -16.07 17.33
N ASN A 228 -11.59 -16.80 17.16
CA ASN A 228 -12.23 -17.56 18.21
C ASN A 228 -12.59 -18.97 17.72
N ILE A 229 -12.81 -19.89 18.64
CA ILE A 229 -13.04 -21.30 18.34
C ILE A 229 -14.29 -21.50 17.46
N GLU A 230 -15.34 -20.71 17.64
CA GLU A 230 -16.58 -20.81 16.86
C GLU A 230 -16.39 -20.39 15.39
N ARG A 231 -15.54 -19.40 15.14
CA ARG A 231 -15.24 -18.94 13.79
C ARG A 231 -14.35 -19.93 13.04
N GLN A 232 -13.37 -20.55 13.72
CA GLN A 232 -12.56 -21.63 13.15
C GLN A 232 -13.43 -22.80 12.67
N ALA A 233 -14.40 -23.21 13.48
CA ALA A 233 -15.33 -24.28 13.11
C ALA A 233 -16.14 -23.97 11.85
N ARG A 234 -16.56 -22.73 11.66
CA ARG A 234 -17.33 -22.29 10.46
C ARG A 234 -16.47 -22.26 9.19
N GLU A 235 -15.21 -21.88 9.29
CA GLU A 235 -14.29 -21.83 8.14
C GLU A 235 -13.85 -23.24 7.70
N ILE A 236 -13.65 -24.16 8.64
CA ILE A 236 -13.35 -25.58 8.35
C ILE A 236 -14.51 -26.25 7.62
N CYS A 237 -15.77 -25.88 7.93
CA CYS A 237 -16.95 -26.43 7.27
C CYS A 237 -17.22 -25.85 5.86
N LYS A 238 -16.51 -24.80 5.42
CA LYS A 238 -16.66 -24.19 4.09
C LYS A 238 -15.63 -24.69 3.07
N GLN A 239 -14.62 -25.46 3.51
CA GLN A 239 -13.63 -26.15 2.66
C GLN A 239 -14.08 -27.55 2.31
#